data_a5a2ffd75b4d111bc27fa93e032891e6
#
_entry.id   a5a2ffd75b4d111bc27fa93e032891e6
#
_cell.length_a   1.000
_cell.length_b   1.000
_cell.length_c   1.000
_cell.angle_alpha   90.00
_cell.angle_beta   90.00
_cell.angle_gamma   90.00
#
_symmetry.space_group_name_H-M   'P 1'
#
loop_
_entity.id
_entity.type
_entity.pdbx_description
1 polymer ?
#
loop_
_entity_poly.entity_id
_entity_poly.type
_entity_poly.pdbx_seq_one_letter_code
_entity_poly.pdbx_strand_id
1 'polypeptide(L)'
;MNLNNQIELELYFADHFDTVLFPVLADIYLHKNDLIRARKVCDIGLKHHRNDSAGLFILAKINNIEGDYKEAEKLLEQVLTYSNNHLAAAEMLCEIQTVLGRASSRLLKSWKRVLVLNPHHEIAKSFIKKVEEPIDVKNVVKKKRKKEIIKTPLAPKLKKTPIQEAESEINKPLKVSSKLATFTLVSVLKNQGLFDQALDVLD
;
A
#
# COMPACT_ATOMS: atom_id res chain seq x y z
N MET A 1 -37.78 -7.90 -10.62
CA MET A 1 -36.82 -6.90 -10.11
C MET A 1 -35.72 -6.69 -11.13
N ASN A 2 -35.49 -5.46 -11.55
CA ASN A 2 -34.43 -5.12 -12.50
C ASN A 2 -33.14 -4.80 -11.72
N LEU A 3 -32.14 -5.65 -11.81
CA LEU A 3 -30.86 -5.48 -11.09
C LEU A 3 -30.06 -4.23 -11.53
N ASN A 4 -30.41 -3.64 -12.67
CA ASN A 4 -29.82 -2.40 -13.14
C ASN A 4 -30.59 -1.14 -12.64
N ASN A 5 -31.73 -1.33 -12.00
CA ASN A 5 -32.49 -0.25 -11.45
C ASN A 5 -32.13 -0.04 -9.97
N GLN A 6 -31.34 1.00 -9.71
CA GLN A 6 -30.87 1.32 -8.35
C GLN A 6 -32.02 1.52 -7.36
N ILE A 7 -33.08 2.20 -7.77
CA ILE A 7 -34.22 2.50 -6.88
C ILE A 7 -34.92 1.21 -6.44
N GLU A 8 -35.14 0.28 -7.37
CA GLU A 8 -35.73 -1.01 -7.03
C GLU A 8 -34.83 -1.83 -6.10
N LEU A 9 -33.50 -1.79 -6.29
CA LEU A 9 -32.53 -2.46 -5.42
C LEU A 9 -32.49 -1.81 -4.02
N GLU A 10 -32.54 -0.48 -3.95
CA GLU A 10 -32.57 0.24 -2.66
C GLU A 10 -33.82 -0.11 -1.85
N LEU A 11 -34.99 -0.08 -2.49
CA LEU A 11 -36.26 -0.46 -1.84
C LEU A 11 -36.22 -1.93 -1.39
N TYR A 12 -35.78 -2.82 -2.28
CA TYR A 12 -35.66 -4.23 -1.95
C TYR A 12 -34.68 -4.49 -0.80
N PHE A 13 -33.53 -3.81 -0.79
CA PHE A 13 -32.57 -3.92 0.30
C PHE A 13 -33.09 -3.34 1.61
N ALA A 14 -33.89 -2.27 1.57
CA ALA A 14 -34.50 -1.69 2.76
C ALA A 14 -35.51 -2.66 3.44
N ASP A 15 -36.20 -3.46 2.64
CA ASP A 15 -37.15 -4.45 3.14
C ASP A 15 -36.47 -5.80 3.49
N HIS A 16 -35.28 -6.10 2.92
CA HIS A 16 -34.57 -7.36 3.05
C HIS A 16 -33.07 -7.15 3.26
N PHE A 17 -32.67 -6.76 4.47
CA PHE A 17 -31.23 -6.55 4.82
C PHE A 17 -30.38 -7.81 4.75
N ASP A 18 -31.00 -8.99 4.81
CA ASP A 18 -30.39 -10.30 4.69
C ASP A 18 -30.26 -10.78 3.25
N THR A 19 -30.59 -9.95 2.26
CA THR A 19 -30.49 -10.32 0.85
C THR A 19 -29.04 -10.57 0.42
N VAL A 20 -28.83 -11.58 -0.43
CA VAL A 20 -27.55 -11.86 -1.10
C VAL A 20 -27.24 -10.86 -2.23
N LEU A 21 -28.15 -9.93 -2.53
CA LEU A 21 -28.00 -8.93 -3.59
C LEU A 21 -27.29 -7.65 -3.13
N PHE A 22 -26.96 -7.54 -1.84
CA PHE A 22 -26.27 -6.36 -1.31
C PHE A 22 -24.97 -6.00 -2.07
N PRO A 23 -24.15 -6.95 -2.60
CA PRO A 23 -22.96 -6.58 -3.34
C PRO A 23 -23.28 -5.83 -4.64
N VAL A 24 -24.40 -6.16 -5.29
CA VAL A 24 -24.83 -5.47 -6.52
C VAL A 24 -25.15 -4.01 -6.22
N LEU A 25 -25.88 -3.74 -5.15
CA LEU A 25 -26.19 -2.37 -4.72
C LEU A 25 -24.93 -1.61 -4.28
N ALA A 26 -24.05 -2.27 -3.54
CA ALA A 26 -22.78 -1.67 -3.10
C ALA A 26 -21.87 -1.32 -4.29
N ASP A 27 -21.82 -2.17 -5.32
CA ASP A 27 -21.04 -1.91 -6.54
C ASP A 27 -21.61 -0.73 -7.34
N ILE A 28 -22.93 -0.58 -7.42
CA ILE A 28 -23.57 0.61 -8.02
C ILE A 28 -23.13 1.90 -7.32
N TYR A 29 -23.13 1.92 -5.98
CA TYR A 29 -22.67 3.08 -5.22
C TYR A 29 -21.17 3.32 -5.41
N LEU A 30 -20.35 2.26 -5.44
CA LEU A 30 -18.93 2.35 -5.70
C LEU A 30 -18.63 2.98 -7.08
N HIS A 31 -19.35 2.58 -8.12
CA HIS A 31 -19.21 3.17 -9.47
C HIS A 31 -19.63 4.64 -9.52
N LYS A 32 -20.54 5.07 -8.64
CA LYS A 32 -20.90 6.48 -8.47
C LYS A 32 -19.98 7.25 -7.54
N ASN A 33 -18.89 6.63 -7.09
CA ASN A 33 -17.94 7.17 -6.12
C ASN A 33 -18.58 7.55 -4.77
N ASP A 34 -19.71 6.92 -4.43
CA ASP A 34 -20.37 7.09 -3.13
C ASP A 34 -19.88 6.01 -2.17
N LEU A 35 -18.66 6.21 -1.67
CA LEU A 35 -17.97 5.26 -0.80
C LEU A 35 -18.71 5.05 0.52
N ILE A 36 -19.39 6.10 1.02
CA ILE A 36 -20.10 6.06 2.30
C ILE A 36 -21.28 5.09 2.23
N ARG A 37 -22.13 5.23 1.20
CA ARG A 37 -23.28 4.32 1.03
C ARG A 37 -22.82 2.92 0.63
N ALA A 38 -21.82 2.79 -0.24
CA ALA A 38 -21.25 1.50 -0.62
C ALA A 38 -20.75 0.72 0.61
N ARG A 39 -19.98 1.37 1.48
CA ARG A 39 -19.49 0.77 2.73
C ARG A 39 -20.64 0.36 3.64
N LYS A 40 -21.63 1.24 3.86
CA LYS A 40 -22.77 0.95 4.73
C LYS A 40 -23.57 -0.27 4.27
N VAL A 41 -23.78 -0.41 2.96
CA VAL A 41 -24.46 -1.57 2.36
C VAL A 41 -23.63 -2.84 2.57
N CYS A 42 -22.31 -2.79 2.35
CA CYS A 42 -21.42 -3.93 2.63
C CYS A 42 -21.44 -4.32 4.11
N ASP A 43 -21.35 -3.35 5.02
CA ASP A 43 -21.33 -3.62 6.47
C ASP A 43 -22.64 -4.28 6.96
N ILE A 44 -23.78 -3.87 6.40
CA ILE A 44 -25.08 -4.49 6.72
C ILE A 44 -25.15 -5.90 6.13
N GLY A 45 -24.87 -6.08 4.84
CA GLY A 45 -24.95 -7.35 4.15
C GLY A 45 -23.98 -8.39 4.71
N LEU A 46 -22.75 -8.01 5.04
CA LEU A 46 -21.74 -8.90 5.61
C LEU A 46 -22.04 -9.33 7.05
N LYS A 47 -22.95 -8.66 7.79
CA LYS A 47 -23.43 -9.17 9.07
C LYS A 47 -24.23 -10.47 8.90
N HIS A 48 -24.99 -10.58 7.82
CA HIS A 48 -25.80 -11.73 7.49
C HIS A 48 -25.01 -12.77 6.66
N HIS A 49 -24.15 -12.29 5.74
CA HIS A 49 -23.38 -13.11 4.79
C HIS A 49 -21.87 -12.89 4.95
N ARG A 50 -21.32 -13.29 6.10
CA ARG A 50 -19.91 -12.99 6.50
C ARG A 50 -18.86 -13.47 5.51
N ASN A 51 -19.15 -14.51 4.75
CA ASN A 51 -18.21 -15.16 3.84
C ASN A 51 -18.51 -14.83 2.37
N ASP A 52 -19.38 -13.87 2.11
CA ASP A 52 -19.69 -13.48 0.74
C ASP A 52 -18.49 -12.82 0.07
N SER A 53 -17.93 -13.51 -0.92
CA SER A 53 -16.71 -13.07 -1.59
C SER A 53 -16.90 -11.80 -2.41
N ALA A 54 -18.10 -11.55 -2.95
CA ALA A 54 -18.39 -10.34 -3.72
C ALA A 54 -18.46 -9.12 -2.80
N GLY A 55 -19.18 -9.23 -1.67
CA GLY A 55 -19.26 -8.16 -0.68
C GLY A 55 -17.90 -7.83 -0.07
N LEU A 56 -17.11 -8.85 0.31
CA LEU A 56 -15.75 -8.67 0.81
C LEU A 56 -14.84 -7.99 -0.22
N PHE A 57 -14.97 -8.35 -1.51
CA PHE A 57 -14.17 -7.76 -2.58
C PHE A 57 -14.52 -6.28 -2.79
N ILE A 58 -15.80 -5.90 -2.74
CA ILE A 58 -16.23 -4.50 -2.85
C ILE A 58 -15.72 -3.70 -1.65
N LEU A 59 -15.81 -4.24 -0.44
CA LEU A 59 -15.27 -3.60 0.75
C LEU A 59 -13.75 -3.41 0.67
N ALA A 60 -13.03 -4.39 0.09
CA ALA A 60 -11.60 -4.26 -0.18
C ALA A 60 -11.29 -3.15 -1.20
N LYS A 61 -12.10 -3.00 -2.26
CA LYS A 61 -11.98 -1.88 -3.22
C LYS A 61 -12.18 -0.54 -2.52
N ILE A 62 -13.18 -0.42 -1.65
CA ILE A 62 -13.44 0.81 -0.89
C ILE A 62 -12.23 1.16 -0.03
N ASN A 63 -11.71 0.20 0.76
CA ASN A 63 -10.52 0.40 1.59
C ASN A 63 -9.28 0.78 0.77
N ASN A 64 -9.11 0.21 -0.42
CA ASN A 64 -8.03 0.57 -1.34
C ASN A 64 -8.14 2.03 -1.80
N ILE A 65 -9.35 2.50 -2.13
CA ILE A 65 -9.61 3.90 -2.54
C ILE A 65 -9.37 4.86 -1.37
N GLU A 66 -9.75 4.48 -0.15
CA GLU A 66 -9.53 5.28 1.06
C GLU A 66 -8.08 5.24 1.57
N GLY A 67 -7.23 4.37 1.00
CA GLY A 67 -5.82 4.24 1.38
C GLY A 67 -5.56 3.30 2.56
N ASP A 68 -6.59 2.61 3.07
CA ASP A 68 -6.40 1.57 4.10
C ASP A 68 -5.97 0.24 3.48
N TYR A 69 -4.76 0.25 2.94
CA TYR A 69 -4.17 -0.91 2.25
C TYR A 69 -4.02 -2.14 3.16
N LYS A 70 -3.85 -1.95 4.47
CA LYS A 70 -3.69 -3.08 5.40
C LYS A 70 -4.98 -3.86 5.56
N GLU A 71 -6.10 -3.15 5.69
CA GLU A 71 -7.40 -3.79 5.81
C GLU A 71 -7.85 -4.37 4.46
N ALA A 72 -7.58 -3.66 3.36
CA ALA A 72 -7.81 -4.16 2.01
C ALA A 72 -7.05 -5.47 1.74
N GLU A 73 -5.77 -5.59 2.17
CA GLU A 73 -4.99 -6.84 2.06
C GLU A 73 -5.66 -8.00 2.78
N LYS A 74 -6.12 -7.80 4.02
CA LYS A 74 -6.81 -8.85 4.79
C LYS A 74 -8.10 -9.31 4.13
N LEU A 75 -8.92 -8.36 3.67
CA LEU A 75 -10.18 -8.67 2.99
C LEU A 75 -9.93 -9.45 1.70
N LEU A 76 -8.94 -9.08 0.90
CA LEU A 76 -8.57 -9.81 -0.32
C LEU A 76 -8.07 -11.23 -0.03
N GLU A 77 -7.31 -11.42 1.05
CA GLU A 77 -6.91 -12.76 1.48
C GLU A 77 -8.13 -13.62 1.88
N GLN A 78 -9.14 -13.03 2.54
CA GLN A 78 -10.40 -13.70 2.82
C GLN A 78 -11.17 -14.03 1.54
N VAL A 79 -11.32 -13.07 0.61
CA VAL A 79 -11.93 -13.33 -0.69
C VAL A 79 -11.30 -14.53 -1.37
N LEU A 80 -9.96 -14.57 -1.40
CA LEU A 80 -9.22 -15.65 -2.03
C LEU A 80 -9.26 -16.99 -1.25
N THR A 81 -9.68 -16.97 0.00
CA THR A 81 -9.96 -18.18 0.79
C THR A 81 -11.31 -18.78 0.43
N TYR A 82 -12.33 -17.94 0.25
CA TYR A 82 -13.69 -18.38 -0.10
C TYR A 82 -13.88 -18.58 -1.61
N SER A 83 -13.16 -17.82 -2.43
CA SER A 83 -13.21 -17.89 -3.90
C SER A 83 -11.79 -17.95 -4.48
N ASN A 84 -11.27 -19.18 -4.61
CA ASN A 84 -9.89 -19.42 -5.05
C ASN A 84 -9.58 -18.92 -6.47
N ASN A 85 -10.58 -18.81 -7.32
CA ASN A 85 -10.47 -18.45 -8.74
C ASN A 85 -10.78 -16.98 -9.02
N HIS A 86 -10.84 -16.12 -8.00
CA HIS A 86 -11.15 -14.70 -8.17
C HIS A 86 -9.91 -13.93 -8.66
N LEU A 87 -9.74 -13.85 -10.01
CA LEU A 87 -8.57 -13.24 -10.62
C LEU A 87 -8.37 -11.78 -10.20
N ALA A 88 -9.42 -10.94 -10.28
CA ALA A 88 -9.31 -9.52 -9.93
C ALA A 88 -8.90 -9.30 -8.46
N ALA A 89 -9.33 -10.16 -7.53
CA ALA A 89 -8.87 -10.09 -6.14
C ALA A 89 -7.40 -10.51 -6.00
N ALA A 90 -6.94 -11.50 -6.77
CA ALA A 90 -5.55 -11.92 -6.77
C ALA A 90 -4.62 -10.84 -7.33
N GLU A 91 -5.01 -10.17 -8.42
CA GLU A 91 -4.27 -9.05 -9.02
C GLU A 91 -4.19 -7.87 -8.06
N MET A 92 -5.33 -7.42 -7.51
CA MET A 92 -5.38 -6.32 -6.54
C MET A 92 -4.56 -6.62 -5.27
N LEU A 93 -4.56 -7.87 -4.80
CA LEU A 93 -3.71 -8.28 -3.66
C LEU A 93 -2.22 -8.09 -3.96
N CYS A 94 -1.77 -8.44 -5.16
CA CYS A 94 -0.37 -8.24 -5.57
C CYS A 94 0.01 -6.75 -5.62
N GLU A 95 -0.88 -5.90 -6.14
CA GLU A 95 -0.69 -4.44 -6.19
C GLU A 95 -0.57 -3.86 -4.79
N ILE A 96 -1.53 -4.17 -3.90
CA ILE A 96 -1.54 -3.69 -2.50
C ILE A 96 -0.30 -4.18 -1.75
N GLN A 97 0.09 -5.45 -1.91
CA GLN A 97 1.30 -5.98 -1.28
C GLN A 97 2.57 -5.28 -1.78
N THR A 98 2.59 -4.86 -3.03
CA THR A 98 3.69 -4.08 -3.60
C THR A 98 3.75 -2.68 -2.97
N VAL A 99 2.60 -2.00 -2.85
CA VAL A 99 2.48 -0.69 -2.18
C VAL A 99 2.90 -0.77 -0.71
N LEU A 100 2.50 -1.83 -0.02
CA LEU A 100 2.86 -2.06 1.39
C LEU A 100 4.32 -2.50 1.59
N GLY A 101 5.09 -2.72 0.53
CA GLY A 101 6.48 -3.19 0.60
C GLY A 101 6.62 -4.57 1.26
N ARG A 102 5.69 -5.49 1.00
CA ARG A 102 5.74 -6.83 1.57
C ARG A 102 6.96 -7.60 1.06
N ALA A 103 7.44 -8.58 1.84
CA ALA A 103 8.61 -9.39 1.49
C ALA A 103 8.46 -10.06 0.11
N SER A 104 9.54 -10.11 -0.65
CA SER A 104 9.57 -10.68 -2.01
C SER A 104 9.03 -12.11 -2.09
N SER A 105 9.23 -12.91 -1.05
CA SER A 105 8.68 -14.28 -0.96
C SER A 105 7.15 -14.30 -0.92
N ARG A 106 6.52 -13.34 -0.21
CA ARG A 106 5.06 -13.20 -0.14
C ARG A 106 4.51 -12.72 -1.49
N LEU A 107 5.12 -11.69 -2.07
CA LEU A 107 4.79 -11.19 -3.40
C LEU A 107 4.91 -12.29 -4.47
N LEU A 108 6.00 -13.08 -4.44
CA LEU A 108 6.21 -14.18 -5.36
C LEU A 108 5.08 -15.23 -5.29
N LYS A 109 4.63 -15.57 -4.06
CA LYS A 109 3.51 -16.49 -3.85
C LYS A 109 2.22 -15.94 -4.46
N SER A 110 1.93 -14.65 -4.25
CA SER A 110 0.72 -14.00 -4.77
C SER A 110 0.77 -13.90 -6.31
N TRP A 111 1.90 -13.51 -6.91
CA TRP A 111 2.05 -13.44 -8.36
C TRP A 111 2.02 -14.82 -9.03
N LYS A 112 2.55 -15.86 -8.39
CA LYS A 112 2.39 -17.25 -8.89
C LYS A 112 0.93 -17.67 -8.94
N ARG A 113 0.13 -17.26 -7.94
CA ARG A 113 -1.32 -17.51 -7.95
C ARG A 113 -2.00 -16.82 -9.12
N VAL A 114 -1.65 -15.56 -9.41
CA VAL A 114 -2.17 -14.85 -10.59
C VAL A 114 -1.85 -15.60 -11.88
N LEU A 115 -0.62 -16.14 -12.05
CA LEU A 115 -0.26 -16.93 -13.23
C LEU A 115 -1.01 -18.25 -13.34
N VAL A 116 -1.40 -18.87 -12.23
CA VAL A 116 -2.24 -20.07 -12.26
C VAL A 116 -3.63 -19.75 -12.82
N LEU A 117 -4.17 -18.56 -12.48
CA LEU A 117 -5.50 -18.12 -12.92
C LEU A 117 -5.44 -17.51 -14.34
N ASN A 118 -4.38 -16.81 -14.67
CA ASN A 118 -4.15 -16.18 -15.97
C ASN A 118 -2.70 -16.41 -16.42
N PRO A 119 -2.42 -17.50 -17.18
CA PRO A 119 -1.08 -17.83 -17.64
C PRO A 119 -0.45 -16.78 -18.58
N HIS A 120 -1.25 -15.89 -19.15
CA HIS A 120 -0.77 -14.86 -20.09
C HIS A 120 -0.53 -13.50 -19.41
N HIS A 121 -0.61 -13.41 -18.07
CA HIS A 121 -0.43 -12.16 -17.34
C HIS A 121 1.04 -11.68 -17.38
N GLU A 122 1.34 -10.70 -18.23
CA GLU A 122 2.71 -10.25 -18.53
C GLU A 122 3.44 -9.66 -17.31
N ILE A 123 2.73 -8.88 -16.47
CA ILE A 123 3.33 -8.28 -15.26
C ILE A 123 3.77 -9.38 -14.29
N ALA A 124 2.93 -10.40 -14.08
CA ALA A 124 3.25 -11.52 -13.20
C ALA A 124 4.47 -12.30 -13.70
N LYS A 125 4.54 -12.58 -15.01
CA LYS A 125 5.71 -13.23 -15.63
C LYS A 125 6.98 -12.42 -15.43
N SER A 126 6.93 -11.12 -15.72
CA SER A 126 8.09 -10.24 -15.60
C SER A 126 8.58 -10.11 -14.16
N PHE A 127 7.66 -10.05 -13.19
CA PHE A 127 7.99 -10.00 -11.77
C PHE A 127 8.68 -11.28 -11.31
N ILE A 128 8.09 -12.43 -11.61
CA ILE A 128 8.64 -13.74 -11.21
C ILE A 128 10.01 -13.94 -11.82
N LYS A 129 10.18 -13.63 -13.12
CA LYS A 129 11.47 -13.72 -13.80
C LYS A 129 12.54 -12.88 -13.10
N LYS A 130 12.21 -11.62 -12.74
CA LYS A 130 13.15 -10.73 -12.02
C LYS A 130 13.53 -11.24 -10.62
N VAL A 131 12.62 -11.91 -9.93
CA VAL A 131 12.85 -12.42 -8.58
C VAL A 131 13.56 -13.77 -8.59
N GLU A 132 13.29 -14.62 -9.58
CA GLU A 132 13.89 -15.96 -9.72
C GLU A 132 15.21 -15.96 -10.51
N GLU A 133 15.50 -14.91 -11.29
CA GLU A 133 16.84 -14.75 -11.89
C GLU A 133 17.88 -14.62 -10.77
N PRO A 134 18.92 -15.46 -10.75
CA PRO A 134 19.98 -15.35 -9.76
C PRO A 134 20.63 -13.97 -9.91
N ILE A 135 20.60 -13.19 -8.82
CA ILE A 135 21.33 -11.92 -8.74
C ILE A 135 22.80 -12.27 -8.97
N ASP A 136 23.34 -11.87 -10.11
CA ASP A 136 24.75 -12.10 -10.44
C ASP A 136 25.60 -11.26 -9.46
N VAL A 137 25.92 -11.88 -8.31
CA VAL A 137 26.62 -11.27 -7.17
C VAL A 137 27.98 -10.68 -7.61
N LYS A 138 28.50 -11.14 -8.76
CA LYS A 138 29.77 -10.64 -9.33
C LYS A 138 29.69 -9.15 -9.75
N ASN A 139 28.53 -8.63 -10.13
CA ASN A 139 28.38 -7.24 -10.55
C ASN A 139 28.12 -6.25 -9.39
N VAL A 140 27.57 -6.72 -8.27
CA VAL A 140 27.31 -5.87 -7.09
C VAL A 140 28.60 -5.61 -6.30
N VAL A 141 29.53 -6.59 -6.27
CA VAL A 141 30.81 -6.45 -5.57
C VAL A 141 31.77 -5.51 -6.31
N LYS A 142 31.69 -5.44 -7.65
CA LYS A 142 32.51 -4.49 -8.44
C LYS A 142 32.10 -3.02 -8.28
N LYS A 143 30.83 -2.72 -8.00
CA LYS A 143 30.38 -1.34 -7.76
C LYS A 143 30.68 -0.82 -6.35
N LYS A 144 30.85 -1.70 -5.34
CA LYS A 144 31.22 -1.30 -3.96
C LYS A 144 32.73 -1.16 -3.72
N ARG A 145 33.59 -1.69 -4.59
CA ARG A 145 35.06 -1.61 -4.44
C ARG A 145 35.72 -0.38 -5.06
N LYS A 146 34.96 0.56 -5.63
CA LYS A 146 35.49 1.81 -6.22
C LYS A 146 35.18 3.06 -5.40
N LYS A 147 34.96 2.94 -4.08
CA LYS A 147 34.97 4.07 -3.15
C LYS A 147 36.05 3.85 -2.10
N GLU A 148 37.17 4.47 -2.38
CA GLU A 148 38.17 5.06 -1.47
C GLU A 148 38.65 4.31 -0.23
N ILE A 149 39.88 3.82 -0.39
CA ILE A 149 40.82 3.62 0.72
C ILE A 149 41.24 5.02 1.22
N ILE A 150 40.58 5.56 2.23
CA ILE A 150 41.12 6.66 3.03
C ILE A 150 41.73 6.02 4.28
N LYS A 151 43.06 6.15 4.37
CA LYS A 151 43.88 5.70 5.48
C LYS A 151 43.48 6.45 6.75
N THR A 152 43.09 5.75 7.79
CA THR A 152 42.93 6.26 9.15
C THR A 152 44.29 6.28 9.86
N PRO A 153 44.70 7.38 10.47
CA PRO A 153 45.71 7.35 11.53
C PRO A 153 45.06 7.15 12.91
N LEU A 154 45.81 6.45 13.73
CA LEU A 154 45.54 6.03 15.11
C LEU A 154 45.01 7.12 16.04
N ALA A 155 44.14 6.68 16.96
CA ALA A 155 43.63 7.45 18.10
C ALA A 155 44.69 7.91 19.09
N PRO A 156 44.43 8.98 19.84
CA PRO A 156 44.71 8.95 21.27
C PRO A 156 43.55 9.44 22.17
N LYS A 157 43.29 8.60 23.15
CA LYS A 157 42.90 8.88 24.55
C LYS A 157 41.82 9.90 24.89
N LEU A 158 40.79 9.37 25.55
CA LEU A 158 39.77 10.04 26.36
C LEU A 158 40.34 11.14 27.28
N LYS A 159 39.69 12.31 27.26
CA LYS A 159 39.56 13.19 28.44
C LYS A 159 38.07 13.58 28.56
N LYS A 160 37.54 13.35 29.77
CA LYS A 160 36.21 13.74 30.23
C LYS A 160 36.20 15.24 30.44
N THR A 161 35.18 15.96 29.95
CA THR A 161 34.65 17.21 30.52
C THR A 161 33.31 17.59 29.83
N PRO A 162 32.53 18.52 30.39
CA PRO A 162 31.16 18.22 30.80
C PRO A 162 30.11 18.78 29.86
N ILE A 163 28.90 18.32 30.09
CA ILE A 163 27.64 18.69 29.43
C ILE A 163 27.38 20.20 29.66
N GLN A 164 27.56 21.00 28.62
CA GLN A 164 26.98 22.34 28.46
C GLN A 164 27.41 22.80 27.04
N GLU A 165 26.52 22.72 26.07
CA GLU A 165 26.53 23.42 24.78
C GLU A 165 25.79 22.56 23.70
N ALA A 166 24.52 22.27 23.97
CA ALA A 166 23.67 21.58 23.02
C ALA A 166 22.44 22.41 22.61
N GLU A 167 22.43 23.73 22.86
CA GLU A 167 21.26 24.58 22.51
C GLU A 167 21.50 25.58 21.38
N SER A 168 22.68 25.62 20.74
CA SER A 168 22.99 26.65 19.71
C SER A 168 23.07 26.13 18.28
N GLU A 169 22.80 24.87 18.00
CA GLU A 169 22.85 24.33 16.60
C GLU A 169 21.52 24.16 15.90
N ILE A 170 20.38 24.48 16.55
CA ILE A 170 19.04 24.28 15.99
C ILE A 170 18.64 25.39 14.99
N ASN A 171 19.39 26.49 14.92
CA ASN A 171 19.04 27.67 14.10
C ASN A 171 19.95 27.91 12.86
N LYS A 172 20.57 26.86 12.31
CA LYS A 172 21.26 27.03 11.03
C LYS A 172 20.33 26.69 9.88
N PRO A 173 20.20 27.57 8.84
CA PRO A 173 19.35 27.29 7.69
C PRO A 173 19.78 26.00 7.00
N LEU A 174 18.81 25.15 6.70
CA LEU A 174 19.00 23.84 6.04
C LEU A 174 19.33 24.08 4.57
N LYS A 175 20.59 23.98 4.19
CA LYS A 175 20.98 23.98 2.77
C LYS A 175 20.63 22.63 2.13
N VAL A 176 19.41 22.50 1.62
CA VAL A 176 18.95 21.32 0.90
C VAL A 176 19.28 21.46 -0.57
N SER A 177 19.89 20.45 -1.16
CA SER A 177 20.10 20.40 -2.61
C SER A 177 18.74 20.40 -3.33
N SER A 178 18.59 21.15 -4.42
CA SER A 178 17.35 21.23 -5.22
C SER A 178 16.79 19.88 -5.67
N LYS A 179 17.62 18.83 -5.67
CA LYS A 179 17.20 17.43 -5.95
C LYS A 179 16.50 16.75 -4.76
N LEU A 180 16.64 17.29 -3.56
CA LEU A 180 16.02 16.77 -2.33
C LEU A 180 14.87 17.66 -1.84
N ALA A 181 14.69 18.83 -2.44
CA ALA A 181 13.58 19.74 -2.19
C ALA A 181 12.30 19.14 -2.80
N THR A 182 11.55 18.37 -2.02
CA THR A 182 10.30 17.75 -2.44
C THR A 182 9.19 18.12 -1.46
N PHE A 183 7.94 18.19 -1.97
CA PHE A 183 6.75 18.39 -1.12
C PHE A 183 6.65 17.37 0.02
N THR A 184 7.21 16.18 -0.17
CA THR A 184 7.28 15.12 0.86
C THR A 184 8.18 15.54 2.01
N LEU A 185 9.36 16.13 1.74
CA LEU A 185 10.28 16.63 2.76
C LEU A 185 9.65 17.79 3.55
N VAL A 186 8.99 18.72 2.85
CA VAL A 186 8.24 19.83 3.47
C VAL A 186 7.16 19.30 4.42
N SER A 187 6.40 18.28 3.99
CA SER A 187 5.37 17.65 4.83
C SER A 187 5.94 16.98 6.07
N VAL A 188 7.09 16.32 5.95
CA VAL A 188 7.77 15.67 7.08
C VAL A 188 8.26 16.72 8.10
N LEU A 189 8.90 17.79 7.63
CA LEU A 189 9.39 18.88 8.50
C LEU A 189 8.23 19.59 9.22
N LYS A 190 7.12 19.83 8.51
CA LYS A 190 5.90 20.40 9.09
C LYS A 190 5.33 19.49 10.21
N ASN A 191 5.28 18.18 9.98
CA ASN A 191 4.78 17.23 10.99
C ASN A 191 5.69 17.11 12.22
N GLN A 192 6.97 17.46 12.07
CA GLN A 192 7.95 17.50 13.15
C GLN A 192 7.98 18.86 13.88
N GLY A 193 7.15 19.84 13.47
CA GLY A 193 7.09 21.17 14.05
C GLY A 193 8.24 22.10 13.62
N LEU A 194 9.03 21.72 12.61
CA LEU A 194 10.18 22.47 12.10
C LEU A 194 9.76 23.38 10.95
N PHE A 195 8.90 24.35 11.23
CA PHE A 195 8.26 25.21 10.22
C PHE A 195 9.25 26.10 9.45
N ASP A 196 10.26 26.66 10.11
CA ASP A 196 11.27 27.50 9.49
C ASP A 196 12.10 26.71 8.47
N GLN A 197 12.49 25.48 8.81
CA GLN A 197 13.22 24.59 7.94
C GLN A 197 12.35 24.09 6.76
N ALA A 198 11.04 23.98 6.95
CA ALA A 198 10.10 23.64 5.87
C ALA A 198 9.97 24.78 4.85
N LEU A 199 10.10 26.03 5.27
CA LEU A 199 10.12 27.21 4.38
C LEU A 199 11.43 27.27 3.61
N ASP A 200 12.58 27.01 4.25
CA ASP A 200 13.90 27.00 3.59
C ASP A 200 14.02 25.96 2.46
N VAL A 201 13.13 24.97 2.43
CA VAL A 201 13.10 23.94 1.36
C VAL A 201 12.27 24.40 0.15
N LEU A 202 11.42 25.42 0.33
CA LEU A 202 10.53 25.92 -0.73
C LEU A 202 11.12 27.10 -1.51
N ASP A 203 12.16 27.77 -0.95
CA ASP A 203 12.95 28.84 -1.60
C ASP A 203 14.12 28.24 -2.40
#